data_12afe54ca4975ed07cc40906c951d112
#
_entry.id   12afe54ca4975ed07cc40906c951d112
#
_cell.length_a   1.000
_cell.length_b   1.000
_cell.length_c   1.000
_cell.angle_alpha   90.00
_cell.angle_beta   90.00
_cell.angle_gamma   90.00
#
_symmetry.space_group_name_H-M   'P 1'
#
loop_
_entity.id
_entity.type
_entity.pdbx_description
1 polymer ?
#
loop_
_entity_poly.entity_id
_entity_poly.type
_entity_poly.pdbx_seq_one_letter_code
_entity_poly.pdbx_strand_id
1 'polypeptide(L)'
;VAQALIEEIQSLESGDTLEHYLEALCEAFGVDQEFHSEHTLILRPSEHMLTGHFPGVNEEGTTVTFDRDKGLSREDMEFITWEHPMIQEAMEMVHSTELGNAAMGTLKLKGVPPGTMLLEALYTVNCVAPRALQVERFLPLSPMRLLVDARGKQLAELVPHERLNSLVERVKKPTALAIIKQVHQEVDAKMALANQQAAAKLQEILTGAEKHMRGDLGAELSRLEALRELNPAIREEELEHLRYRIEECAVHIQHANLQLQALRLIITT
;
A
#
# COMPACT_ATOMS: atom_id res chain seq x y z
N VAL A 1 -18.48 -25.07 13.28
CA VAL A 1 -18.39 -23.68 12.74
C VAL A 1 -17.53 -22.81 13.66
N ALA A 2 -17.84 -22.71 14.96
CA ALA A 2 -17.05 -21.87 15.90
C ALA A 2 -15.59 -22.31 15.99
N GLN A 3 -15.31 -23.61 16.10
CA GLN A 3 -13.96 -24.13 16.16
C GLN A 3 -13.15 -23.82 14.89
N ALA A 4 -13.75 -23.96 13.72
CA ALA A 4 -13.10 -23.63 12.45
C ALA A 4 -12.78 -22.13 12.33
N LEU A 5 -13.63 -21.24 12.84
CA LEU A 5 -13.37 -19.81 12.91
C LEU A 5 -12.21 -19.48 13.87
N ILE A 6 -12.16 -20.16 15.03
CA ILE A 6 -11.05 -19.98 15.99
C ILE A 6 -9.73 -20.40 15.35
N GLU A 7 -9.69 -21.56 14.69
CA GLU A 7 -8.50 -22.05 13.99
C GLU A 7 -8.06 -21.12 12.85
N GLU A 8 -9.02 -20.55 12.11
CA GLU A 8 -8.75 -19.58 11.05
C GLU A 8 -8.17 -18.27 11.63
N ILE A 9 -8.76 -17.73 12.71
CA ILE A 9 -8.25 -16.55 13.41
C ILE A 9 -6.83 -16.80 13.94
N GLN A 10 -6.61 -17.92 14.61
CA GLN A 10 -5.29 -18.28 15.13
C GLN A 10 -4.25 -18.45 14.01
N SER A 11 -4.64 -19.00 12.86
CA SER A 11 -3.79 -19.11 11.68
C SER A 11 -3.40 -17.75 11.09
N LEU A 12 -4.30 -16.78 11.11
CA LEU A 12 -4.03 -15.41 10.65
C LEU A 12 -3.15 -14.64 11.63
N GLU A 13 -3.35 -14.85 12.93
CA GLU A 13 -2.57 -14.19 13.99
C GLU A 13 -1.16 -14.79 14.15
N SER A 14 -0.99 -16.10 13.93
CA SER A 14 0.31 -16.78 14.03
C SER A 14 1.26 -16.52 12.86
N GLY A 15 0.85 -15.71 11.88
CA GLY A 15 1.71 -15.34 10.76
C GLY A 15 2.78 -14.33 11.19
N ASP A 16 4.06 -14.66 11.03
CA ASP A 16 5.22 -13.79 11.30
C ASP A 16 5.21 -12.45 10.53
N THR A 17 4.20 -12.24 9.68
CA THR A 17 4.12 -11.09 8.76
C THR A 17 4.01 -9.76 9.49
N LEU A 18 3.20 -9.68 10.55
CA LEU A 18 3.01 -8.45 11.32
C LEU A 18 4.24 -8.14 12.19
N GLU A 19 4.82 -9.17 12.82
CA GLU A 19 6.05 -9.04 13.60
C GLU A 19 7.19 -8.52 12.73
N HIS A 20 7.46 -9.16 11.59
CA HIS A 20 8.46 -8.71 10.62
C HIS A 20 8.17 -7.31 10.06
N TYR A 21 6.89 -6.96 9.88
CA TYR A 21 6.50 -5.62 9.43
C TYR A 21 6.86 -4.56 10.47
N LEU A 22 6.52 -4.80 11.75
CA LEU A 22 6.85 -3.87 12.84
C LEU A 22 8.36 -3.78 13.05
N GLU A 23 9.08 -4.89 13.02
CA GLU A 23 10.54 -4.92 13.09
C GLU A 23 11.18 -4.08 11.97
N ALA A 24 10.72 -4.24 10.73
CA ALA A 24 11.21 -3.48 9.59
C ALA A 24 10.91 -1.97 9.71
N LEU A 25 9.74 -1.61 10.26
CA LEU A 25 9.40 -0.20 10.55
C LEU A 25 10.33 0.37 11.62
N CYS A 26 10.50 -0.32 12.74
CA CYS A 26 11.38 0.10 13.81
C CYS A 26 12.81 0.28 13.32
N GLU A 27 13.35 -0.66 12.54
CA GLU A 27 14.67 -0.53 11.92
C GLU A 27 14.74 0.68 10.97
N ALA A 28 13.70 0.89 10.15
CA ALA A 28 13.67 2.00 9.18
C ALA A 28 13.62 3.36 9.88
N PHE A 29 12.88 3.47 10.97
CA PHE A 29 12.70 4.71 11.72
C PHE A 29 13.69 4.90 12.86
N GLY A 30 14.56 3.92 13.10
CA GLY A 30 15.62 3.99 14.11
C GLY A 30 15.13 3.80 15.54
N VAL A 31 14.05 3.03 15.72
CA VAL A 31 13.56 2.61 17.05
C VAL A 31 14.36 1.41 17.51
N ASP A 32 14.88 1.45 18.75
CA ASP A 32 15.60 0.34 19.33
C ASP A 32 14.65 -0.81 19.68
N GLN A 33 15.07 -2.02 19.34
CA GLN A 33 14.31 -3.24 19.57
C GLN A 33 15.12 -4.17 20.44
N GLU A 34 14.54 -4.58 21.57
CA GLU A 34 15.13 -5.54 22.50
C GLU A 34 14.24 -6.78 22.55
N PHE A 35 14.84 -7.95 22.36
CA PHE A 35 14.14 -9.24 22.50
C PHE A 35 13.77 -9.49 23.95
N HIS A 36 12.50 -9.68 24.23
CA HIS A 36 12.01 -10.03 25.56
C HIS A 36 11.76 -11.54 25.69
N SER A 37 10.93 -12.09 24.83
CA SER A 37 10.59 -13.53 24.76
C SER A 37 10.01 -13.83 23.37
N GLU A 38 9.72 -15.10 23.09
CA GLU A 38 9.11 -15.51 21.84
C GLU A 38 7.88 -14.65 21.51
N HIS A 39 7.83 -14.07 20.29
CA HIS A 39 6.80 -13.14 19.82
C HIS A 39 6.57 -11.91 20.74
N THR A 40 7.62 -11.46 21.43
CA THR A 40 7.51 -10.31 22.34
C THR A 40 8.79 -9.46 22.28
N LEU A 41 8.61 -8.17 22.03
CA LEU A 41 9.68 -7.18 21.90
C LEU A 41 9.49 -6.02 22.89
N ILE A 42 10.60 -5.40 23.29
CA ILE A 42 10.58 -4.10 23.97
C ILE A 42 11.06 -3.06 22.96
N LEU A 43 10.22 -2.09 22.67
CA LEU A 43 10.53 -0.97 21.79
C LEU A 43 10.95 0.22 22.63
N ARG A 44 12.07 0.87 22.28
CA ARG A 44 12.59 2.05 22.96
C ARG A 44 12.94 3.18 21.99
N PRO A 45 12.73 4.44 22.36
CA PRO A 45 13.26 5.54 21.59
C PRO A 45 14.77 5.48 21.54
N SER A 46 15.38 5.81 20.41
CA SER A 46 16.82 5.91 20.27
C SER A 46 17.26 7.29 19.78
N GLU A 47 18.53 7.62 19.94
CA GLU A 47 19.12 8.84 19.38
C GLU A 47 19.19 8.84 17.83
N HIS A 48 18.91 7.68 17.21
CA HIS A 48 18.96 7.49 15.76
C HIS A 48 17.59 7.59 15.09
N MET A 49 16.53 7.88 15.86
CA MET A 49 15.19 8.02 15.31
C MET A 49 15.13 9.10 14.24
N LEU A 50 14.46 8.79 13.12
CA LEU A 50 14.24 9.73 12.02
C LEU A 50 13.17 10.79 12.35
N THR A 51 12.30 10.49 13.31
CA THR A 51 11.21 11.34 13.79
C THR A 51 11.38 11.60 15.27
N GLY A 52 10.79 12.68 15.78
CA GLY A 52 10.86 13.01 17.20
C GLY A 52 10.12 12.03 18.12
N HIS A 53 9.24 11.21 17.57
CA HIS A 53 8.51 10.15 18.26
C HIS A 53 8.15 9.04 17.27
N PHE A 54 7.88 7.85 17.80
CA PHE A 54 7.27 6.74 17.04
C PHE A 54 5.95 6.38 17.69
N PRO A 55 4.87 6.13 16.92
CA PRO A 55 3.54 5.84 17.47
C PRO A 55 3.58 4.70 18.51
N GLY A 56 2.94 4.92 19.65
CA GLY A 56 2.84 3.93 20.71
C GLY A 56 4.13 3.62 21.48
N VAL A 57 5.27 4.23 21.15
CA VAL A 57 6.53 4.03 21.88
C VAL A 57 6.73 5.16 22.90
N ASN A 58 6.76 4.80 24.19
CA ASN A 58 6.97 5.72 25.30
C ASN A 58 8.46 5.94 25.57
N GLU A 59 8.80 7.01 26.31
CA GLU A 59 10.20 7.32 26.69
C GLU A 59 10.86 6.20 27.51
N GLU A 60 10.09 5.51 28.35
CA GLU A 60 10.58 4.39 29.17
C GLU A 60 10.65 3.07 28.40
N GLY A 61 10.07 3.02 27.21
CA GLY A 61 9.91 1.85 26.36
C GLY A 61 8.52 1.23 26.47
N THR A 62 8.11 0.52 25.45
CA THR A 62 6.81 -0.16 25.36
C THR A 62 7.06 -1.65 25.06
N THR A 63 6.50 -2.53 25.89
CA THR A 63 6.55 -3.97 25.65
C THR A 63 5.36 -4.37 24.77
N VAL A 64 5.66 -4.96 23.62
CA VAL A 64 4.66 -5.40 22.65
C VAL A 64 4.72 -6.92 22.47
N THR A 65 3.58 -7.54 22.29
CA THR A 65 3.50 -8.98 22.03
C THR A 65 2.57 -9.28 20.87
N PHE A 66 2.91 -10.26 20.06
CA PHE A 66 2.07 -10.79 18.97
C PHE A 66 1.31 -12.06 19.41
N ASP A 67 1.51 -12.48 20.64
CA ASP A 67 0.83 -13.61 21.28
C ASP A 67 -0.41 -13.11 22.04
N ARG A 68 -1.60 -13.51 21.60
CA ARG A 68 -2.89 -13.11 22.18
C ARG A 68 -3.01 -13.53 23.65
N ASP A 69 -2.58 -14.72 24.00
CA ASP A 69 -2.72 -15.26 25.37
C ASP A 69 -1.82 -14.49 26.34
N LYS A 70 -0.62 -14.10 25.90
CA LYS A 70 0.26 -13.22 26.68
C LYS A 70 -0.34 -11.84 26.86
N GLY A 71 -0.81 -11.21 25.77
CA GLY A 71 -1.42 -9.88 25.82
C GLY A 71 -2.68 -9.81 26.68
N LEU A 72 -3.50 -10.86 26.68
CA LEU A 72 -4.70 -10.92 27.53
C LEU A 72 -4.40 -11.21 29.00
N SER A 73 -3.27 -11.87 29.30
CA SER A 73 -2.91 -12.26 30.67
C SER A 73 -2.03 -11.23 31.39
N ARG A 74 -1.46 -10.25 30.68
CA ARG A 74 -0.49 -9.28 31.19
C ARG A 74 -0.84 -7.86 30.80
N GLU A 75 -1.08 -7.00 31.79
CA GLU A 75 -1.39 -5.58 31.59
C GLU A 75 -0.17 -4.72 31.20
N ASP A 76 1.06 -5.25 31.40
CA ASP A 76 2.31 -4.59 31.05
C ASP A 76 2.80 -4.84 29.62
N MET A 77 2.00 -5.57 28.82
CA MET A 77 2.28 -5.88 27.41
C MET A 77 1.11 -5.45 26.53
N GLU A 78 1.42 -4.77 25.44
CA GLU A 78 0.43 -4.41 24.42
C GLU A 78 0.32 -5.51 23.35
N PHE A 79 -0.89 -6.05 23.17
CA PHE A 79 -1.15 -7.04 22.15
C PHE A 79 -1.30 -6.35 20.79
N ILE A 80 -0.39 -6.65 19.86
CA ILE A 80 -0.33 -6.01 18.54
C ILE A 80 -1.12 -6.82 17.52
N THR A 81 -2.03 -6.13 16.83
CA THR A 81 -2.76 -6.62 15.65
C THR A 81 -2.62 -5.61 14.51
N TRP A 82 -3.08 -5.95 13.31
CA TRP A 82 -3.11 -5.01 12.18
C TRP A 82 -3.98 -3.77 12.46
N GLU A 83 -4.97 -3.88 13.35
CA GLU A 83 -5.87 -2.80 13.77
C GLU A 83 -5.35 -2.01 14.98
N HIS A 84 -4.23 -2.44 15.57
CA HIS A 84 -3.67 -1.76 16.73
C HIS A 84 -3.28 -0.30 16.39
N PRO A 85 -3.57 0.69 17.26
CA PRO A 85 -3.28 2.11 16.98
C PRO A 85 -1.82 2.35 16.58
N MET A 86 -0.86 1.72 17.24
CA MET A 86 0.57 1.79 16.89
C MET A 86 0.81 1.45 15.42
N ILE A 87 0.21 0.37 14.91
CA ILE A 87 0.37 -0.07 13.52
C ILE A 87 -0.33 0.89 12.56
N GLN A 88 -1.57 1.28 12.87
CA GLN A 88 -2.34 2.21 12.03
C GLN A 88 -1.66 3.58 11.92
N GLU A 89 -1.21 4.13 13.03
CA GLU A 89 -0.53 5.42 13.07
C GLU A 89 0.86 5.34 12.40
N ALA A 90 1.59 4.22 12.53
CA ALA A 90 2.84 4.01 11.84
C ALA A 90 2.64 3.89 10.31
N MET A 91 1.58 3.22 9.86
CA MET A 91 1.19 3.21 8.44
C MET A 91 0.86 4.61 7.95
N GLU A 92 0.07 5.36 8.70
CA GLU A 92 -0.28 6.76 8.37
C GLU A 92 0.99 7.64 8.31
N MET A 93 1.91 7.46 9.25
CA MET A 93 3.19 8.17 9.26
C MET A 93 4.01 7.90 7.98
N VAL A 94 4.05 6.64 7.49
CA VAL A 94 4.72 6.30 6.22
C VAL A 94 3.99 6.95 5.03
N HIS A 95 2.66 6.98 5.05
CA HIS A 95 1.87 7.54 3.95
C HIS A 95 1.83 9.06 3.91
N SER A 96 1.82 9.71 5.08
CA SER A 96 1.66 11.17 5.19
C SER A 96 2.97 11.95 5.20
N THR A 97 4.10 11.28 5.38
CA THR A 97 5.43 11.93 5.44
C THR A 97 6.25 11.61 4.19
N GLU A 98 7.29 12.42 3.94
CA GLU A 98 8.28 12.14 2.88
C GLU A 98 9.24 10.99 3.27
N LEU A 99 9.10 10.44 4.47
CA LEU A 99 9.92 9.36 4.99
C LEU A 99 9.33 7.99 4.58
N GLY A 100 10.18 7.13 4.04
CA GLY A 100 9.77 5.78 3.64
C GLY A 100 9.23 5.65 2.20
N ASN A 101 8.99 6.76 1.49
CA ASN A 101 8.45 6.73 0.12
C ASN A 101 9.51 6.47 -0.95
N ALA A 102 10.79 6.62 -0.62
CA ALA A 102 11.89 6.37 -1.55
C ALA A 102 12.94 5.44 -0.92
N ALA A 103 13.34 4.44 -1.68
CA ALA A 103 14.34 3.47 -1.25
C ALA A 103 15.38 3.22 -2.35
N MET A 104 16.57 2.78 -1.94
CA MET A 104 17.61 2.31 -2.83
C MET A 104 18.12 0.95 -2.40
N GLY A 105 18.27 0.06 -3.36
CA GLY A 105 18.82 -1.27 -3.13
C GLY A 105 19.82 -1.70 -4.20
N THR A 106 20.56 -2.75 -3.92
CA THR A 106 21.42 -3.41 -4.88
C THR A 106 20.96 -4.83 -5.12
N LEU A 107 21.25 -5.34 -6.32
CA LEU A 107 20.80 -6.65 -6.75
C LEU A 107 21.91 -7.35 -7.56
N LYS A 108 22.23 -8.58 -7.18
CA LYS A 108 23.13 -9.44 -7.97
C LYS A 108 22.35 -10.29 -8.94
N LEU A 109 22.47 -10.01 -10.22
CA LEU A 109 21.83 -10.80 -11.29
C LEU A 109 22.87 -11.37 -12.23
N LYS A 110 22.85 -12.71 -12.39
CA LYS A 110 23.71 -13.38 -13.40
C LYS A 110 23.28 -12.94 -14.80
N GLY A 111 24.24 -12.48 -15.61
CA GLY A 111 24.02 -12.10 -17.01
C GLY A 111 23.51 -10.65 -17.20
N VAL A 112 23.40 -9.87 -16.15
CA VAL A 112 23.11 -8.43 -16.22
C VAL A 112 24.38 -7.66 -15.84
N PRO A 113 24.84 -6.71 -16.65
CA PRO A 113 26.04 -5.93 -16.32
C PRO A 113 25.89 -5.17 -15.00
N PRO A 114 26.94 -5.08 -14.17
CA PRO A 114 26.96 -4.20 -13.01
C PRO A 114 26.67 -2.75 -13.42
N GLY A 115 25.97 -2.02 -12.54
CA GLY A 115 25.55 -0.64 -12.81
C GLY A 115 24.25 -0.55 -13.62
N THR A 116 23.62 -1.67 -14.00
CA THR A 116 22.30 -1.62 -14.65
C THR A 116 21.25 -1.16 -13.64
N MET A 117 20.48 -0.16 -14.03
CA MET A 117 19.48 0.47 -13.17
C MET A 117 18.08 -0.06 -13.47
N LEU A 118 17.36 -0.46 -12.44
CA LEU A 118 15.93 -0.75 -12.44
C LEU A 118 15.22 0.29 -11.59
N LEU A 119 14.08 0.77 -12.05
CA LEU A 119 13.22 1.68 -11.30
C LEU A 119 11.88 1.00 -11.02
N GLU A 120 11.56 0.81 -9.75
CA GLU A 120 10.26 0.35 -9.29
C GLU A 120 9.47 1.54 -8.77
N ALA A 121 8.25 1.71 -9.26
CA ALA A 121 7.36 2.79 -8.87
C ALA A 121 5.96 2.22 -8.55
N LEU A 122 5.36 2.70 -7.48
CA LEU A 122 4.02 2.36 -7.05
C LEU A 122 3.10 3.57 -7.21
N TYR A 123 2.00 3.38 -7.91
CA TYR A 123 0.99 4.41 -8.11
C TYR A 123 -0.36 3.94 -7.58
N THR A 124 -1.11 4.84 -6.99
CA THR A 124 -2.54 4.64 -6.68
C THR A 124 -3.39 5.49 -7.59
N VAL A 125 -4.60 5.02 -7.86
CA VAL A 125 -5.62 5.81 -8.56
C VAL A 125 -6.38 6.60 -7.50
N ASN A 126 -6.31 7.92 -7.57
CA ASN A 126 -7.00 8.81 -6.66
C ASN A 126 -8.15 9.52 -7.39
N CYS A 127 -9.33 9.54 -6.76
CA CYS A 127 -10.52 10.19 -7.28
C CYS A 127 -11.12 11.08 -6.18
N VAL A 128 -11.26 12.36 -6.49
CA VAL A 128 -11.95 13.30 -5.60
C VAL A 128 -13.42 13.35 -5.99
N ALA A 129 -14.27 12.77 -5.14
CA ALA A 129 -15.71 12.70 -5.38
C ALA A 129 -16.49 12.88 -4.06
N PRO A 130 -17.76 13.32 -4.11
CA PRO A 130 -18.65 13.29 -2.95
C PRO A 130 -18.78 11.88 -2.37
N ARG A 131 -18.67 11.74 -1.05
CA ARG A 131 -18.76 10.43 -0.35
C ARG A 131 -20.04 9.66 -0.67
N ALA A 132 -21.15 10.37 -0.91
CA ALA A 132 -22.44 9.77 -1.26
C ALA A 132 -22.39 8.94 -2.58
N LEU A 133 -21.48 9.26 -3.49
CA LEU A 133 -21.31 8.53 -4.74
C LEU A 133 -20.57 7.20 -4.58
N GLN A 134 -19.73 7.08 -3.55
CA GLN A 134 -18.91 5.87 -3.26
C GLN A 134 -18.09 5.41 -4.48
N VAL A 135 -17.47 6.35 -5.18
CA VAL A 135 -16.74 6.09 -6.44
C VAL A 135 -15.55 5.13 -6.21
N GLU A 136 -14.94 5.21 -5.02
CA GLU A 136 -13.77 4.38 -4.65
C GLU A 136 -14.05 2.88 -4.76
N ARG A 137 -15.31 2.43 -4.56
CA ARG A 137 -15.67 1.00 -4.68
C ARG A 137 -15.46 0.43 -6.09
N PHE A 138 -15.38 1.28 -7.11
CA PHE A 138 -15.19 0.89 -8.51
C PHE A 138 -13.75 1.01 -8.97
N LEU A 139 -12.90 1.71 -8.21
CA LEU A 139 -11.47 1.86 -8.48
C LEU A 139 -10.66 0.71 -7.88
N PRO A 140 -9.46 0.41 -8.42
CA PRO A 140 -8.62 -0.65 -7.88
C PRO A 140 -8.14 -0.30 -6.46
N LEU A 141 -8.28 -1.24 -5.54
CA LEU A 141 -7.77 -1.13 -4.17
C LEU A 141 -6.25 -1.29 -4.11
N SER A 142 -5.68 -2.06 -5.02
CA SER A 142 -4.24 -2.35 -5.04
C SER A 142 -3.49 -1.29 -5.83
N PRO A 143 -2.30 -0.88 -5.38
CA PRO A 143 -1.46 0.02 -6.13
C PRO A 143 -0.99 -0.60 -7.44
N MET A 144 -0.89 0.22 -8.47
CA MET A 144 -0.29 -0.15 -9.74
C MET A 144 1.23 -0.13 -9.60
N ARG A 145 1.86 -1.29 -9.74
CA ARG A 145 3.30 -1.45 -9.70
C ARG A 145 3.89 -1.38 -11.10
N LEU A 146 4.91 -0.55 -11.30
CA LEU A 146 5.75 -0.51 -12.49
C LEU A 146 7.19 -0.87 -12.10
N LEU A 147 7.84 -1.70 -12.92
CA LEU A 147 9.26 -2.03 -12.80
C LEU A 147 9.90 -1.82 -14.17
N VAL A 148 10.65 -0.72 -14.29
CA VAL A 148 11.23 -0.28 -15.58
C VAL A 148 12.73 -0.61 -15.60
N ASP A 149 13.18 -1.31 -16.63
CA ASP A 149 14.59 -1.64 -16.81
C ASP A 149 15.41 -0.49 -17.45
N ALA A 150 16.70 -0.75 -17.70
CA ALA A 150 17.59 0.21 -18.33
C ALA A 150 17.15 0.67 -19.73
N ARG A 151 16.35 -0.15 -20.42
CA ARG A 151 15.85 0.10 -21.78
C ARG A 151 14.43 0.64 -21.81
N GLY A 152 13.82 0.89 -20.65
CA GLY A 152 12.43 1.34 -20.53
C GLY A 152 11.39 0.21 -20.64
N LYS A 153 11.82 -1.07 -20.63
CA LYS A 153 10.89 -2.20 -20.67
C LYS A 153 10.24 -2.42 -19.32
N GLN A 154 8.94 -2.64 -19.33
CA GLN A 154 8.16 -3.00 -18.14
C GLN A 154 8.39 -4.48 -17.76
N LEU A 155 8.75 -4.73 -16.51
CA LEU A 155 9.07 -6.05 -15.97
C LEU A 155 8.20 -6.47 -14.78
N ALA A 156 7.24 -5.65 -14.33
CA ALA A 156 6.48 -5.92 -13.10
C ALA A 156 5.70 -7.24 -13.15
N GLU A 157 5.19 -7.64 -14.32
CA GLU A 157 4.47 -8.90 -14.52
C GLU A 157 5.42 -10.13 -14.55
N LEU A 158 6.67 -9.93 -14.99
CA LEU A 158 7.66 -11.01 -15.07
C LEU A 158 8.39 -11.24 -13.74
N VAL A 159 8.47 -10.19 -12.91
CA VAL A 159 9.18 -10.20 -11.64
C VAL A 159 8.23 -9.80 -10.52
N PRO A 160 7.58 -10.74 -9.83
CA PRO A 160 6.74 -10.47 -8.66
C PRO A 160 7.50 -9.68 -7.59
N HIS A 161 6.75 -8.87 -6.82
CA HIS A 161 7.33 -8.00 -5.80
C HIS A 161 8.09 -8.80 -4.73
N GLU A 162 7.52 -9.88 -4.23
CA GLU A 162 8.11 -10.73 -3.19
C GLU A 162 9.45 -11.31 -3.65
N ARG A 163 9.51 -11.78 -4.91
CA ARG A 163 10.73 -12.32 -5.47
C ARG A 163 11.81 -11.25 -5.65
N LEU A 164 11.42 -10.05 -6.07
CA LEU A 164 12.36 -8.94 -6.18
C LEU A 164 12.86 -8.54 -4.79
N ASN A 165 11.95 -8.44 -3.83
CA ASN A 165 12.25 -8.02 -2.47
C ASN A 165 13.20 -8.98 -1.75
N SER A 166 13.07 -10.30 -1.97
CA SER A 166 13.97 -11.31 -1.40
C SER A 166 15.41 -11.28 -1.97
N LEU A 167 15.63 -10.61 -3.10
CA LEU A 167 16.92 -10.54 -3.79
C LEU A 167 17.61 -9.19 -3.64
N VAL A 168 16.86 -8.14 -3.27
CA VAL A 168 17.40 -6.78 -3.16
C VAL A 168 18.03 -6.58 -1.78
N GLU A 169 19.31 -6.24 -1.78
CA GLU A 169 20.04 -5.84 -0.58
C GLU A 169 19.89 -4.33 -0.34
N ARG A 170 19.63 -3.92 0.89
CA ARG A 170 19.46 -2.51 1.28
C ARG A 170 20.80 -1.77 1.21
N VAL A 171 20.78 -0.54 0.71
CA VAL A 171 21.95 0.36 0.67
C VAL A 171 21.85 1.35 1.81
N LYS A 172 22.97 1.57 2.54
CA LYS A 172 23.03 2.58 3.60
C LYS A 172 22.81 3.98 3.04
N LYS A 173 22.07 4.81 3.76
CA LYS A 173 21.63 6.15 3.36
C LYS A 173 22.77 7.04 2.79
N PRO A 174 23.97 7.15 3.43
CA PRO A 174 25.06 7.97 2.87
C PRO A 174 25.53 7.49 1.49
N THR A 175 25.64 6.17 1.30
CA THR A 175 26.03 5.56 0.02
C THR A 175 24.95 5.77 -1.04
N ALA A 176 23.68 5.58 -0.67
CA ALA A 176 22.54 5.82 -1.56
C ALA A 176 22.53 7.27 -2.06
N LEU A 177 22.69 8.26 -1.17
CA LEU A 177 22.73 9.67 -1.53
C LEU A 177 23.90 10.01 -2.46
N ALA A 178 25.08 9.41 -2.24
CA ALA A 178 26.23 9.61 -3.11
C ALA A 178 25.99 9.06 -4.52
N ILE A 179 25.36 7.89 -4.63
CA ILE A 179 25.03 7.28 -5.92
C ILE A 179 23.95 8.09 -6.65
N ILE A 180 22.86 8.46 -5.96
CA ILE A 180 21.75 9.23 -6.55
C ILE A 180 22.27 10.55 -7.14
N LYS A 181 23.21 11.24 -6.47
CA LYS A 181 23.82 12.46 -7.01
C LYS A 181 24.53 12.26 -8.34
N GLN A 182 25.07 11.07 -8.59
CA GLN A 182 25.77 10.75 -9.85
C GLN A 182 24.80 10.37 -10.95
N VAL A 183 23.69 9.70 -10.62
CA VAL A 183 22.77 9.10 -11.60
C VAL A 183 21.42 9.81 -11.70
N HIS A 184 21.27 11.01 -11.10
CA HIS A 184 19.98 11.70 -11.01
C HIS A 184 19.33 11.92 -12.38
N GLN A 185 20.09 12.28 -13.43
CA GLN A 185 19.55 12.48 -14.77
C GLN A 185 18.96 11.19 -15.38
N GLU A 186 19.59 10.04 -15.10
CA GLU A 186 19.09 8.75 -15.53
C GLU A 186 17.83 8.35 -14.76
N VAL A 187 17.77 8.68 -13.46
CA VAL A 187 16.58 8.46 -12.63
C VAL A 187 15.42 9.29 -13.17
N ASP A 188 15.63 10.58 -13.45
CA ASP A 188 14.62 11.49 -14.00
C ASP A 188 14.08 10.97 -15.34
N ALA A 189 14.96 10.52 -16.24
CA ALA A 189 14.55 9.95 -17.52
C ALA A 189 13.70 8.68 -17.35
N LYS A 190 14.05 7.82 -16.38
CA LYS A 190 13.27 6.60 -16.07
C LYS A 190 11.94 6.93 -15.41
N MET A 191 11.91 7.95 -14.56
CA MET A 191 10.66 8.44 -13.97
C MET A 191 9.71 8.96 -15.03
N ALA A 192 10.21 9.72 -16.01
CA ALA A 192 9.40 10.18 -17.13
C ALA A 192 8.80 9.02 -17.92
N LEU A 193 9.58 7.96 -18.19
CA LEU A 193 9.08 6.75 -18.85
C LEU A 193 8.05 6.00 -17.99
N ALA A 194 8.30 5.87 -16.69
CA ALA A 194 7.36 5.23 -15.77
C ALA A 194 6.03 6.00 -15.72
N ASN A 195 6.09 7.33 -15.63
CA ASN A 195 4.89 8.19 -15.66
C ASN A 195 4.11 8.04 -16.96
N GLN A 196 4.78 7.98 -18.11
CA GLN A 196 4.13 7.76 -19.39
C GLN A 196 3.44 6.40 -19.46
N GLN A 197 4.10 5.33 -19.01
CA GLN A 197 3.52 3.99 -18.96
C GLN A 197 2.36 3.90 -17.96
N ALA A 198 2.49 4.57 -16.81
CA ALA A 198 1.43 4.66 -15.82
C ALA A 198 0.19 5.37 -16.40
N ALA A 199 0.37 6.48 -17.09
CA ALA A 199 -0.72 7.22 -17.71
C ALA A 199 -1.46 6.38 -18.78
N ALA A 200 -0.75 5.58 -19.56
CA ALA A 200 -1.38 4.67 -20.53
C ALA A 200 -2.24 3.61 -19.81
N LYS A 201 -1.71 2.99 -18.74
CA LYS A 201 -2.46 2.02 -17.92
C LYS A 201 -3.66 2.63 -17.20
N LEU A 202 -3.57 3.90 -16.80
CA LEU A 202 -4.69 4.61 -16.16
C LEU A 202 -5.93 4.58 -17.03
N GLN A 203 -5.79 4.85 -18.33
CA GLN A 203 -6.95 4.88 -19.25
C GLN A 203 -7.66 3.51 -19.31
N GLU A 204 -6.91 2.42 -19.29
CA GLU A 204 -7.48 1.06 -19.24
C GLU A 204 -8.23 0.82 -17.91
N ILE A 205 -7.64 1.27 -16.81
CA ILE A 205 -8.24 1.17 -15.47
C ILE A 205 -9.54 1.96 -15.40
N LEU A 206 -9.54 3.21 -15.85
CA LEU A 206 -10.73 4.07 -15.81
C LEU A 206 -11.86 3.53 -16.70
N THR A 207 -11.52 3.03 -17.88
CA THR A 207 -12.49 2.38 -18.77
C THR A 207 -13.09 1.15 -18.12
N GLY A 208 -12.26 0.32 -17.47
CA GLY A 208 -12.71 -0.86 -16.74
C GLY A 208 -13.60 -0.50 -15.54
N ALA A 209 -13.20 0.50 -14.77
CA ALA A 209 -13.95 1.00 -13.62
C ALA A 209 -15.32 1.56 -14.01
N GLU A 210 -15.39 2.38 -15.08
CA GLU A 210 -16.66 2.91 -15.58
C GLU A 210 -17.58 1.78 -16.08
N LYS A 211 -17.04 0.82 -16.80
CA LYS A 211 -17.82 -0.35 -17.26
C LYS A 211 -18.38 -1.15 -16.08
N HIS A 212 -17.59 -1.38 -15.04
CA HIS A 212 -18.00 -2.09 -13.83
C HIS A 212 -19.11 -1.30 -13.10
N MET A 213 -18.89 -0.01 -12.89
CA MET A 213 -19.86 0.89 -12.26
C MET A 213 -21.19 0.92 -13.01
N ARG A 214 -21.17 1.11 -14.35
CA ARG A 214 -22.39 1.11 -15.16
C ARG A 214 -23.08 -0.25 -15.17
N GLY A 215 -22.33 -1.35 -15.09
CA GLY A 215 -22.86 -2.70 -14.94
C GLY A 215 -23.64 -2.87 -13.63
N ASP A 216 -23.01 -2.54 -12.51
CA ASP A 216 -23.59 -2.72 -11.17
C ASP A 216 -24.79 -1.80 -10.93
N LEU A 217 -24.60 -0.49 -11.12
CA LEU A 217 -25.67 0.49 -10.88
C LEU A 217 -26.77 0.40 -11.94
N GLY A 218 -26.44 0.02 -13.18
CA GLY A 218 -27.42 -0.22 -14.24
C GLY A 218 -28.30 -1.44 -13.95
N ALA A 219 -27.71 -2.52 -13.41
CA ALA A 219 -28.49 -3.68 -12.97
C ALA A 219 -29.41 -3.32 -11.80
N GLU A 220 -28.95 -2.49 -10.85
CA GLU A 220 -29.77 -1.98 -9.76
C GLU A 220 -30.94 -1.13 -10.28
N LEU A 221 -30.70 -0.22 -11.23
CA LEU A 221 -31.72 0.60 -11.86
C LEU A 221 -32.77 -0.27 -12.55
N SER A 222 -32.35 -1.22 -13.38
CA SER A 222 -33.26 -2.14 -14.07
C SER A 222 -34.12 -2.96 -13.11
N ARG A 223 -33.53 -3.37 -11.98
CA ARG A 223 -34.24 -4.08 -10.91
C ARG A 223 -35.31 -3.20 -10.26
N LEU A 224 -34.98 -1.94 -9.95
CA LEU A 224 -35.93 -0.98 -9.36
C LEU A 224 -37.06 -0.61 -10.35
N GLU A 225 -36.76 -0.45 -11.62
CA GLU A 225 -37.75 -0.21 -12.66
C GLU A 225 -38.76 -1.37 -12.75
N ALA A 226 -38.26 -2.61 -12.79
CA ALA A 226 -39.15 -3.80 -12.80
C ALA A 226 -39.96 -3.96 -11.50
N LEU A 227 -39.38 -3.63 -10.34
CA LEU A 227 -40.09 -3.67 -9.07
C LEU A 227 -41.18 -2.60 -8.99
N ARG A 228 -40.98 -1.43 -9.57
CA ARG A 228 -41.96 -0.34 -9.60
C ARG A 228 -43.23 -0.71 -10.33
N GLU A 229 -43.13 -1.51 -11.39
CA GLU A 229 -44.31 -2.03 -12.10
C GLU A 229 -45.25 -2.86 -11.18
N LEU A 230 -44.66 -3.46 -10.15
CA LEU A 230 -45.38 -4.32 -9.19
C LEU A 230 -45.67 -3.62 -7.87
N ASN A 231 -44.91 -2.62 -7.52
CA ASN A 231 -44.98 -1.91 -6.24
C ASN A 231 -44.98 -0.37 -6.42
N PRO A 232 -46.16 0.29 -6.36
CA PRO A 232 -46.28 1.73 -6.49
C PRO A 232 -45.58 2.55 -5.40
N ALA A 233 -45.10 1.93 -4.33
CA ALA A 233 -44.37 2.61 -3.27
C ALA A 233 -42.98 3.07 -3.69
N ILE A 234 -42.41 2.49 -4.76
CA ILE A 234 -41.14 2.94 -5.36
C ILE A 234 -41.41 4.23 -6.14
N ARG A 235 -40.76 5.31 -5.72
CA ARG A 235 -40.96 6.64 -6.27
C ARG A 235 -40.11 6.86 -7.52
N GLU A 236 -40.58 7.73 -8.43
CA GLU A 236 -39.79 8.15 -9.60
C GLU A 236 -38.47 8.83 -9.17
N GLU A 237 -38.51 9.60 -8.08
CA GLU A 237 -37.35 10.30 -7.58
C GLU A 237 -36.18 9.33 -7.20
N GLU A 238 -36.50 8.09 -6.79
CA GLU A 238 -35.49 7.07 -6.48
C GLU A 238 -34.75 6.60 -7.76
N LEU A 239 -35.52 6.41 -8.86
CA LEU A 239 -34.96 6.05 -10.15
C LEU A 239 -34.13 7.21 -10.76
N GLU A 240 -34.66 8.43 -10.67
CA GLU A 240 -33.95 9.63 -11.13
C GLU A 240 -32.66 9.85 -10.34
N HIS A 241 -32.70 9.65 -9.04
CA HIS A 241 -31.52 9.74 -8.19
C HIS A 241 -30.45 8.70 -8.59
N LEU A 242 -30.84 7.46 -8.90
CA LEU A 242 -29.92 6.42 -9.33
C LEU A 242 -29.34 6.71 -10.73
N ARG A 243 -30.17 7.21 -11.67
CA ARG A 243 -29.68 7.67 -12.98
C ARG A 243 -28.67 8.82 -12.84
N TYR A 244 -28.99 9.81 -12.01
CA TYR A 244 -28.07 10.91 -11.71
C TYR A 244 -26.76 10.39 -11.11
N ARG A 245 -26.82 9.45 -10.14
CA ARG A 245 -25.65 8.84 -9.51
C ARG A 245 -24.77 8.12 -10.52
N ILE A 246 -25.32 7.40 -11.49
CA ILE A 246 -24.57 6.73 -12.56
C ILE A 246 -23.76 7.75 -13.38
N GLU A 247 -24.37 8.84 -13.82
CA GLU A 247 -23.69 9.84 -14.62
C GLU A 247 -22.62 10.61 -13.82
N GLU A 248 -22.91 11.00 -12.58
CA GLU A 248 -21.93 11.65 -11.70
C GLU A 248 -20.73 10.73 -11.40
N CYS A 249 -20.99 9.45 -11.09
CA CYS A 249 -19.91 8.49 -10.91
C CYS A 249 -19.03 8.38 -12.16
N ALA A 250 -19.61 8.35 -13.36
CA ALA A 250 -18.85 8.28 -14.59
C ALA A 250 -17.96 9.52 -14.78
N VAL A 251 -18.49 10.72 -14.52
CA VAL A 251 -17.73 11.96 -14.60
C VAL A 251 -16.55 11.94 -13.63
N HIS A 252 -16.77 11.54 -12.37
CA HIS A 252 -15.71 11.50 -11.37
C HIS A 252 -14.66 10.43 -11.68
N ILE A 253 -15.04 9.23 -12.15
CA ILE A 253 -14.11 8.19 -12.58
C ILE A 253 -13.21 8.72 -13.71
N GLN A 254 -13.74 9.41 -14.71
CA GLN A 254 -12.95 9.96 -15.80
C GLN A 254 -11.94 11.04 -15.37
N HIS A 255 -12.20 11.72 -14.25
CA HIS A 255 -11.31 12.73 -13.67
C HIS A 255 -10.33 12.17 -12.63
N ALA A 256 -10.36 10.88 -12.38
CA ALA A 256 -9.41 10.26 -11.48
C ALA A 256 -7.97 10.35 -12.03
N ASN A 257 -7.01 10.50 -11.14
CA ASN A 257 -5.61 10.69 -11.47
C ASN A 257 -4.71 9.66 -10.76
N LEU A 258 -3.46 9.59 -11.20
CA LEU A 258 -2.44 8.78 -10.56
C LEU A 258 -1.67 9.61 -9.54
N GLN A 259 -1.45 9.00 -8.39
CA GLN A 259 -0.56 9.51 -7.36
C GLN A 259 0.61 8.54 -7.17
N LEU A 260 1.85 9.03 -7.31
CA LEU A 260 3.04 8.26 -6.99
C LEU A 260 3.13 8.11 -5.47
N GLN A 261 3.12 6.87 -4.98
CA GLN A 261 3.17 6.56 -3.56
C GLN A 261 4.56 6.19 -3.10
N ALA A 262 5.28 5.41 -3.91
CA ALA A 262 6.61 4.97 -3.54
C ALA A 262 7.50 4.76 -4.76
N LEU A 263 8.81 4.93 -4.54
CA LEU A 263 9.85 4.77 -5.55
C LEU A 263 11.00 3.94 -4.99
N ARG A 264 11.46 2.95 -5.74
CA ARG A 264 12.66 2.20 -5.39
C ARG A 264 13.64 2.16 -6.56
N LEU A 265 14.84 2.68 -6.34
CA LEU A 265 15.95 2.56 -7.28
C LEU A 265 16.75 1.30 -6.95
N ILE A 266 16.97 0.43 -7.92
CA ILE A 266 17.73 -0.80 -7.75
C ILE A 266 18.88 -0.79 -8.75
N ILE A 267 20.11 -1.02 -8.28
CA ILE A 267 21.30 -1.05 -9.11
C ILE A 267 21.92 -2.45 -9.05
N THR A 268 22.25 -3.02 -10.20
CA THR A 268 22.94 -4.31 -10.25
C THR A 268 24.41 -4.17 -9.88
N THR A 269 24.91 -5.14 -9.13
CA THR A 269 26.32 -5.20 -8.66
C THR A 269 27.01 -6.48 -9.09
#